data_2abae366be1e23b2e7a69e1a62a04640
#
_entry.id   2abae366be1e23b2e7a69e1a62a04640
#
_cell.length_a   1.000
_cell.length_b   1.000
_cell.length_c   1.000
_cell.angle_alpha   90.00
_cell.angle_beta   90.00
_cell.angle_gamma   90.00
#
_symmetry.space_group_name_H-M   'P 1'
#
loop_
_entity.id
_entity.type
_entity.pdbx_description
1 polymer ?
#
loop_
_entity_poly.entity_id
_entity_poly.type
_entity_poly.pdbx_seq_one_letter_code
_entity_poly.pdbx_strand_id
1 'polypeptide(L)'
;MSQNKCIGWTLQEWQTAYLNQDIHLEDLIDYVAQLPQPDHAWISIATTEILSQQIEALKQKADQATDLSKELPLYGIPFAVKDNIDVASFVTTAACKALTTVATQDAETMRL
;
A
#
# COMPACT_ATOMS: atom_id res chain seq x y z
N MET A 1 -13.85 15.14 -0.25
CA MET A 1 -14.13 13.71 -0.39
C MET A 1 -14.13 13.04 0.99
N SER A 2 -15.03 12.13 1.22
CA SER A 2 -15.02 11.39 2.48
C SER A 2 -13.86 10.39 2.48
N GLN A 3 -12.98 10.50 3.45
CA GLN A 3 -11.82 9.62 3.56
C GLN A 3 -12.21 8.21 4.01
N ASN A 4 -13.39 8.05 4.59
CA ASN A 4 -13.89 6.74 4.99
C ASN A 4 -14.59 5.99 3.86
N LYS A 5 -14.67 6.60 2.69
CA LYS A 5 -15.39 6.06 1.53
C LYS A 5 -14.90 4.68 1.12
N CYS A 6 -13.58 4.46 1.20
CA CYS A 6 -12.96 3.24 0.71
C CYS A 6 -12.83 2.14 1.77
N ILE A 7 -13.17 2.40 3.01
CA ILE A 7 -13.03 1.44 4.09
C ILE A 7 -14.01 0.28 3.87
N GLY A 8 -13.47 -0.93 3.88
CA GLY A 8 -14.28 -2.13 3.69
C GLY A 8 -14.55 -2.50 2.24
N TRP A 9 -13.97 -1.79 1.28
CA TRP A 9 -14.14 -2.12 -0.13
C TRP A 9 -13.50 -3.45 -0.47
N THR A 10 -14.14 -4.20 -1.37
CA THR A 10 -13.56 -5.39 -1.98
C THR A 10 -12.55 -5.00 -3.06
N LEU A 11 -11.75 -5.97 -3.52
CA LEU A 11 -10.86 -5.76 -4.64
C LEU A 11 -11.60 -5.23 -5.86
N GLN A 12 -12.77 -5.80 -6.15
CA GLN A 12 -13.57 -5.41 -7.30
C GLN A 12 -14.05 -3.95 -7.18
N GLU A 13 -14.44 -3.54 -5.98
CA GLU A 13 -14.85 -2.16 -5.73
C GLU A 13 -13.69 -1.18 -5.95
N TRP A 14 -12.48 -1.54 -5.49
CA TRP A 14 -11.29 -0.74 -5.74
C TRP A 14 -10.99 -0.62 -7.24
N GLN A 15 -11.02 -1.76 -7.94
CA GLN A 15 -10.73 -1.79 -9.38
C GLN A 15 -11.74 -0.95 -10.15
N THR A 16 -13.03 -1.09 -9.83
CA THR A 16 -14.10 -0.33 -10.49
C THR A 16 -13.94 1.18 -10.26
N ALA A 17 -13.59 1.57 -9.03
CA ALA A 17 -13.41 2.98 -8.69
C ALA A 17 -12.25 3.61 -9.50
N TYR A 18 -11.15 2.89 -9.69
CA TYR A 18 -10.05 3.39 -10.54
C TYR A 18 -10.46 3.48 -12.00
N LEU A 19 -11.18 2.49 -12.52
CA LEU A 19 -11.66 2.50 -13.90
C LEU A 19 -12.60 3.68 -14.16
N ASN A 20 -13.46 3.98 -13.22
CA ASN A 20 -14.43 5.08 -13.33
C ASN A 20 -13.81 6.44 -12.95
N GLN A 21 -12.54 6.46 -12.55
CA GLN A 21 -11.87 7.67 -12.08
C GLN A 21 -12.52 8.30 -10.84
N ASP A 22 -13.21 7.49 -10.04
CA ASP A 22 -13.80 7.92 -8.77
C ASP A 22 -12.73 8.15 -7.71
N ILE A 23 -11.59 7.46 -7.83
CA ILE A 23 -10.42 7.68 -6.98
C ILE A 23 -9.17 7.71 -7.82
N HIS A 24 -8.12 8.32 -7.25
CA HIS A 24 -6.80 8.43 -7.85
C HIS A 24 -5.76 7.90 -6.87
N LEU A 25 -4.55 7.58 -7.36
CA LEU A 25 -3.48 7.06 -6.50
C LEU A 25 -3.15 8.01 -5.35
N GLU A 26 -3.20 9.31 -5.58
CA GLU A 26 -2.92 10.32 -4.57
C GLU A 26 -3.88 10.25 -3.39
N ASP A 27 -5.09 9.76 -3.60
CA ASP A 27 -6.08 9.61 -2.53
C ASP A 27 -5.65 8.57 -1.48
N LEU A 28 -4.73 7.67 -1.83
CA LEU A 28 -4.19 6.67 -0.91
C LEU A 28 -3.44 7.30 0.26
N ILE A 29 -2.81 8.46 0.04
CA ILE A 29 -2.09 9.16 1.11
C ILE A 29 -3.06 9.53 2.23
N ASP A 30 -4.19 10.13 1.88
CA ASP A 30 -5.22 10.49 2.86
C ASP A 30 -5.89 9.25 3.46
N TYR A 31 -6.13 8.24 2.64
CA TYR A 31 -6.72 6.99 3.10
C TYR A 31 -5.88 6.36 4.21
N VAL A 32 -4.58 6.22 3.99
CA VAL A 32 -3.67 5.61 4.98
C VAL A 32 -3.56 6.48 6.22
N ALA A 33 -3.49 7.81 6.05
CA ALA A 33 -3.38 8.74 7.17
C ALA A 33 -4.60 8.68 8.09
N GLN A 34 -5.76 8.28 7.57
CA GLN A 34 -7.02 8.27 8.30
C GLN A 34 -7.51 6.87 8.66
N LEU A 35 -6.67 5.84 8.46
CA LEU A 35 -7.03 4.49 8.88
C LEU A 35 -7.31 4.46 10.38
N PRO A 36 -8.35 3.73 10.82
CA PRO A 36 -8.54 3.49 12.24
C PRO A 36 -7.30 2.83 12.81
N GLN A 37 -6.88 3.27 14.00
CA GLN A 37 -5.70 2.73 14.66
C GLN A 37 -6.09 2.09 15.99
N PRO A 38 -6.73 0.91 15.95
CA PRO A 38 -7.01 0.19 17.18
C PRO A 38 -5.70 -0.17 17.86
N ASP A 39 -5.71 -0.20 19.19
CA ASP A 39 -4.52 -0.52 19.97
C ASP A 39 -3.90 -1.83 19.50
N HIS A 40 -2.59 -1.82 19.32
CA HIS A 40 -1.79 -3.01 19.00
C HIS A 40 -2.04 -3.62 17.61
N ALA A 41 -2.82 -2.98 16.72
CA ALA A 41 -3.06 -3.52 15.38
C ALA A 41 -1.90 -3.22 14.43
N TRP A 42 -1.33 -2.00 14.53
CA TRP A 42 -0.28 -1.55 13.60
C TRP A 42 1.04 -1.38 14.35
N ILE A 43 2.11 -1.97 13.80
CA ILE A 43 3.47 -1.74 14.28
C ILE A 43 4.08 -0.57 13.53
N SER A 44 3.87 -0.53 12.21
CA SER A 44 4.27 0.60 11.38
C SER A 44 3.18 0.90 10.36
N ILE A 45 3.05 2.17 10.02
CA ILE A 45 2.17 2.63 8.95
C ILE A 45 3.03 3.43 7.99
N ALA A 46 2.82 3.24 6.69
CA ALA A 46 3.58 3.95 5.67
C ALA A 46 3.44 5.46 5.84
N THR A 47 4.57 6.16 5.81
CA THR A 47 4.60 7.62 5.86
C THR A 47 4.16 8.20 4.53
N THR A 48 3.81 9.49 4.51
CA THR A 48 3.49 10.21 3.29
C THR A 48 4.63 10.11 2.27
N GLU A 49 5.88 10.17 2.73
CA GLU A 49 7.05 10.10 1.87
C GLU A 49 7.18 8.73 1.20
N ILE A 50 7.03 7.67 1.97
CA ILE A 50 7.08 6.29 1.44
C ILE A 50 5.94 6.08 0.44
N LEU A 51 4.72 6.50 0.78
CA LEU A 51 3.57 6.36 -0.11
C LEU A 51 3.78 7.13 -1.40
N SER A 52 4.29 8.36 -1.32
CA SER A 52 4.55 9.18 -2.51
C SER A 52 5.55 8.51 -3.45
N GLN A 53 6.59 7.90 -2.91
CA GLN A 53 7.57 7.17 -3.71
C GLN A 53 6.96 5.95 -4.37
N GLN A 54 6.14 5.20 -3.65
CA GLN A 54 5.47 4.02 -4.18
C GLN A 54 4.47 4.40 -5.27
N ILE A 55 3.72 5.48 -5.07
CA ILE A 55 2.76 5.99 -6.05
C ILE A 55 3.47 6.39 -7.33
N GLU A 56 4.59 7.11 -7.22
CA GLU A 56 5.36 7.52 -8.40
C GLU A 56 5.88 6.30 -9.17
N ALA A 57 6.43 5.31 -8.48
CA ALA A 57 6.89 4.08 -9.12
C ALA A 57 5.74 3.34 -9.81
N LEU A 58 4.58 3.30 -9.17
CA LEU A 58 3.40 2.64 -9.73
C LEU A 58 2.89 3.35 -10.98
N LYS A 59 2.90 4.68 -10.98
CA LYS A 59 2.53 5.47 -12.17
C LYS A 59 3.42 5.15 -13.35
N GLN A 60 4.72 5.02 -13.12
CA GLN A 60 5.66 4.67 -14.18
C GLN A 60 5.38 3.29 -14.75
N LYS A 61 5.08 2.32 -13.90
CA LYS A 61 4.70 0.97 -14.35
C LYS A 61 3.39 0.99 -15.14
N ALA A 62 2.42 1.76 -14.69
CA ALA A 62 1.13 1.89 -15.36
C ALA A 62 1.26 2.49 -16.76
N ASP A 63 2.15 3.49 -16.91
CA ASP A 63 2.39 4.12 -18.21
C ASP A 63 2.99 3.14 -19.23
N GLN A 64 3.70 2.13 -18.76
CA GLN A 64 4.32 1.11 -19.61
C GLN A 64 3.42 -0.09 -19.86
N ALA A 65 2.30 -0.19 -19.14
CA ALA A 65 1.41 -1.33 -19.23
C ALA A 65 0.51 -1.21 -20.46
N THR A 66 0.38 -2.29 -21.21
CA THR A 66 -0.54 -2.38 -22.35
C THR A 66 -1.95 -2.70 -21.86
N ASP A 67 -2.06 -3.62 -20.90
CA ASP A 67 -3.33 -4.00 -20.28
C ASP A 67 -3.15 -3.95 -18.77
N LEU A 68 -3.57 -2.83 -18.17
CA LEU A 68 -3.37 -2.56 -16.76
C LEU A 68 -3.99 -3.64 -15.86
N SER A 69 -5.18 -4.09 -16.20
CA SER A 69 -5.90 -5.05 -15.36
C SER A 69 -5.22 -6.43 -15.35
N LYS A 70 -4.50 -6.79 -16.40
CA LYS A 70 -3.77 -8.05 -16.47
C LYS A 70 -2.36 -7.94 -15.90
N GLU A 71 -1.67 -6.84 -16.19
CA GLU A 71 -0.28 -6.66 -15.79
C GLU A 71 -0.16 -6.19 -14.35
N LEU A 72 -1.10 -5.39 -13.87
CA LEU A 72 -1.12 -4.84 -12.51
C LEU A 72 -2.49 -5.06 -11.87
N PRO A 73 -2.84 -6.32 -11.57
CA PRO A 73 -4.18 -6.63 -11.05
C PRO A 73 -4.47 -6.02 -9.67
N LEU A 74 -3.43 -5.68 -8.90
CA LEU A 74 -3.56 -5.05 -7.59
C LEU A 74 -3.24 -3.55 -7.62
N TYR A 75 -3.32 -2.94 -8.80
CA TYR A 75 -3.03 -1.52 -8.98
C TYR A 75 -3.77 -0.66 -7.98
N GLY A 76 -3.00 0.12 -7.21
CA GLY A 76 -3.53 1.09 -6.28
C GLY A 76 -4.29 0.52 -5.09
N ILE A 77 -4.18 -0.77 -4.81
CA ILE A 77 -4.88 -1.39 -3.69
C ILE A 77 -3.96 -1.46 -2.48
N PRO A 78 -4.32 -0.80 -1.36
CA PRO A 78 -3.51 -0.87 -0.15
C PRO A 78 -3.64 -2.26 0.51
N PHE A 79 -2.58 -2.69 1.17
CA PHE A 79 -2.58 -3.96 1.88
C PHE A 79 -1.73 -3.88 3.14
N ALA A 80 -1.97 -4.82 4.05
CA ALA A 80 -1.21 -4.94 5.29
C ALA A 80 -0.30 -6.15 5.22
N VAL A 81 0.88 -6.02 5.82
CA VAL A 81 1.89 -7.08 5.84
C VAL A 81 2.25 -7.41 7.28
N LYS A 82 2.35 -8.69 7.60
CA LYS A 82 2.80 -9.13 8.91
C LYS A 82 4.25 -8.69 9.13
N ASP A 83 4.56 -8.21 10.33
CA ASP A 83 5.86 -7.54 10.62
C ASP A 83 7.06 -8.51 10.67
N ASN A 84 6.89 -9.77 10.39
CA ASN A 84 8.01 -10.71 10.21
C ASN A 84 8.37 -10.94 8.74
N ILE A 85 7.79 -10.17 7.83
CA ILE A 85 8.06 -10.22 6.38
C ILE A 85 8.77 -8.93 6.00
N ASP A 86 9.91 -9.05 5.33
CA ASP A 86 10.68 -7.88 4.93
C ASP A 86 9.97 -7.08 3.83
N VAL A 87 9.80 -5.79 4.07
CA VAL A 87 9.33 -4.82 3.09
C VAL A 87 10.36 -3.71 3.02
N ALA A 88 10.87 -3.43 1.84
CA ALA A 88 11.91 -2.40 1.66
C ALA A 88 11.49 -1.07 2.29
N SER A 89 12.41 -0.42 2.96
CA SER A 89 12.24 0.85 3.68
C SER A 89 11.48 0.76 4.99
N PHE A 90 10.99 -0.42 5.39
CA PHE A 90 10.35 -0.62 6.67
C PHE A 90 11.24 -1.43 7.62
N VAL A 91 11.08 -1.17 8.92
CA VAL A 91 11.75 -1.96 9.95
C VAL A 91 11.01 -3.29 10.09
N THR A 92 11.75 -4.39 10.09
CA THR A 92 11.22 -5.73 10.35
C THR A 92 11.52 -6.07 11.79
N THR A 93 10.51 -6.14 12.65
CA THR A 93 10.73 -6.35 14.09
C THR A 93 10.25 -7.70 14.59
N ALA A 94 9.36 -8.37 13.89
CA ALA A 94 8.69 -9.58 14.35
C ALA A 94 8.12 -9.38 15.76
N ALA A 95 7.59 -8.18 16.04
CA ALA A 95 7.07 -7.72 17.32
C ALA A 95 8.12 -7.67 18.44
N CYS A 96 9.41 -7.70 18.10
CA CYS A 96 10.51 -7.58 19.08
C CYS A 96 11.11 -6.18 19.02
N LYS A 97 10.99 -5.40 20.10
CA LYS A 97 11.47 -4.01 20.12
C LYS A 97 12.98 -3.88 19.97
N ALA A 98 13.74 -4.94 20.22
CA ALA A 98 15.20 -4.94 20.05
C ALA A 98 15.62 -5.08 18.58
N LEU A 99 14.74 -5.52 17.70
CA LEU A 99 15.03 -5.64 16.27
C LEU A 99 14.64 -4.34 15.58
N THR A 100 15.64 -3.62 15.05
CA THR A 100 15.44 -2.29 14.44
C THR A 100 16.04 -2.18 13.06
N THR A 101 16.33 -3.31 12.42
CA THR A 101 16.95 -3.32 11.10
C THR A 101 15.94 -2.93 10.04
N VAL A 102 16.27 -1.91 9.24
CA VAL A 102 15.46 -1.52 8.09
C VAL A 102 15.80 -2.44 6.93
N ALA A 103 14.77 -3.04 6.33
CA ALA A 103 14.96 -3.91 5.17
C ALA A 103 15.39 -3.09 3.96
N THR A 104 16.38 -3.57 3.22
CA THR A 104 16.84 -2.95 1.97
C THR A 104 16.20 -3.58 0.75
N GLN A 105 15.62 -4.75 0.91
CA GLN A 105 14.95 -5.49 -0.16
C GLN A 105 13.65 -6.06 0.35
N ASP A 106 12.67 -6.19 -0.55
CA ASP A 106 11.44 -6.91 -0.25
C ASP A 106 11.70 -8.41 -0.13
N ALA A 107 10.96 -9.08 0.75
CA ALA A 107 10.88 -10.53 0.75
C ALA A 107 10.29 -11.01 -0.59
N GLU A 108 10.56 -12.27 -0.95
CA GLU A 108 10.13 -12.80 -2.24
C GLU A 108 8.62 -12.65 -2.46
N THR A 109 7.80 -12.89 -1.43
CA THR A 109 6.35 -12.74 -1.52
C THR A 109 5.93 -11.31 -1.84
N MET A 110 6.74 -10.32 -1.48
CA MET A 110 6.44 -8.91 -1.71
C MET A 110 6.83 -8.45 -3.11
N ARG A 111 7.68 -9.21 -3.80
CA ARG A 111 8.17 -8.85 -5.13
C ARG A 111 7.24 -9.27 -6.25
N LEU A 112 6.30 -10.14 -5.93
CA LEU A 112 5.32 -10.63 -6.88
C LEU A 112 4.20 -9.63 -7.09
#